data_1bd2a907ebc6d677e30721204664d573
#
_entry.id   1bd2a907ebc6d677e30721204664d573
#
_cell.length_a   1.000
_cell.length_b   1.000
_cell.length_c   1.000
_cell.angle_alpha   90.00
_cell.angle_beta   90.00
_cell.angle_gamma   90.00
#
_symmetry.space_group_name_H-M   'P 1'
#
loop_
_entity.id
_entity.type
_entity.pdbx_description
1 polymer ?
#
loop_
_entity_poly.entity_id
_entity_poly.type
_entity_poly.pdbx_seq_one_letter_code
_entity_poly.pdbx_strand_id
1 'polypeptide(L)'
;MQDLLQKASVLNEALPYIRKFSGKTIVVKYGGSAMVEHELKKNVIRDVALLKLVGFRPIIVHGGGKEITKWTGKVGIETKFINGLRVTDKDTMEVAEMVLNKINKGLVSMMEKVGVKAVGISGKDGSVLRVKKKLSKGE
;
A
#
# COMPACT_ATOMS: atom_id res chain seq x y z
N MET A 1 -1.90 -3.57 38.09
CA MET A 1 -1.31 -2.20 38.27
C MET A 1 -0.02 -2.01 37.49
N GLN A 2 0.96 -2.90 37.58
CA GLN A 2 2.22 -2.82 36.83
C GLN A 2 2.03 -2.73 35.31
N ASP A 3 1.13 -3.54 34.72
CA ASP A 3 0.83 -3.52 33.28
C ASP A 3 0.26 -2.16 32.80
N LEU A 4 -0.57 -1.51 33.61
CA LEU A 4 -1.10 -0.17 33.29
C LEU A 4 -0.03 0.91 33.34
N LEU A 5 0.87 0.85 34.32
CA LEU A 5 2.00 1.77 34.42
C LEU A 5 2.97 1.61 33.25
N GLN A 6 3.23 0.38 32.82
CA GLN A 6 4.06 0.10 31.66
C GLN A 6 3.45 0.64 30.37
N LYS A 7 2.14 0.46 30.16
CA LYS A 7 1.43 1.05 29.01
C LYS A 7 1.48 2.58 29.01
N ALA A 8 1.31 3.21 30.15
CA ALA A 8 1.44 4.66 30.29
C ALA A 8 2.86 5.15 29.98
N SER A 9 3.89 4.41 30.44
CA SER A 9 5.31 4.72 30.13
C SER A 9 5.57 4.71 28.61
N VAL A 10 5.12 3.66 27.91
CA VAL A 10 5.27 3.56 26.45
C VAL A 10 4.62 4.73 25.72
N LEU A 11 3.43 5.16 26.15
CA LEU A 11 2.77 6.34 25.57
C LEU A 11 3.55 7.63 25.82
N ASN A 12 4.11 7.80 27.03
CA ASN A 12 4.94 8.96 27.37
C ASN A 12 6.24 8.99 26.54
N GLU A 13 6.87 7.84 26.28
CA GLU A 13 8.04 7.72 25.42
C GLU A 13 7.72 8.09 23.95
N ALA A 14 6.49 7.86 23.49
CA ALA A 14 6.07 8.22 22.15
C ALA A 14 5.81 9.74 21.96
N LEU A 15 5.52 10.49 23.03
CA LEU A 15 5.11 11.90 22.94
C LEU A 15 6.10 12.81 22.18
N PRO A 16 7.44 12.72 22.38
CA PRO A 16 8.38 13.56 21.62
C PRO A 16 8.31 13.30 20.11
N TYR A 17 8.12 12.04 19.72
CA TYR A 17 7.98 11.67 18.31
C TYR A 17 6.67 12.15 17.72
N ILE A 18 5.57 12.00 18.45
CA ILE A 18 4.25 12.50 18.04
C ILE A 18 4.33 14.02 17.81
N ARG A 19 4.91 14.78 18.75
CA ARG A 19 5.10 16.23 18.61
C ARG A 19 5.96 16.60 17.40
N LYS A 20 7.10 15.90 17.22
CA LYS A 20 8.04 16.17 16.13
C LYS A 20 7.44 15.93 14.74
N PHE A 21 6.60 14.92 14.60
CA PHE A 21 6.08 14.46 13.31
C PHE A 21 4.60 14.81 13.09
N SER A 22 3.89 15.36 14.06
CA SER A 22 2.51 15.84 13.89
C SER A 22 2.43 16.83 12.73
N GLY A 23 1.43 16.64 11.86
CA GLY A 23 1.25 17.42 10.64
C GLY A 23 2.19 17.08 9.48
N LYS A 24 3.19 16.21 9.70
CA LYS A 24 4.11 15.78 8.63
C LYS A 24 3.48 14.69 7.75
N THR A 25 3.83 14.73 6.48
CA THR A 25 3.48 13.65 5.53
C THR A 25 4.46 12.50 5.70
N ILE A 26 3.94 11.29 5.87
CA ILE A 26 4.71 10.06 5.99
C ILE A 26 4.28 9.11 4.88
N VAL A 27 5.24 8.65 4.08
CA VAL A 27 4.99 7.66 3.03
C VAL A 27 5.26 6.26 3.61
N VAL A 28 4.23 5.43 3.60
CA VAL A 28 4.28 4.03 4.04
C VAL A 28 4.26 3.13 2.81
N LYS A 29 5.38 2.49 2.52
CA LYS A 29 5.44 1.48 1.46
C LYS A 29 4.79 0.17 1.94
N TYR A 30 3.73 -0.24 1.27
CA TYR A 30 2.99 -1.46 1.59
C TYR A 30 3.15 -2.49 0.46
N GLY A 31 3.81 -3.61 0.75
CA GLY A 31 4.12 -4.62 -0.27
C GLY A 31 4.64 -5.93 0.31
N GLY A 32 5.04 -6.84 -0.54
CA GLY A 32 5.64 -8.12 -0.14
C GLY A 32 4.70 -9.03 0.64
N SER A 33 5.21 -9.64 1.72
CA SER A 33 4.48 -10.57 2.60
C SER A 33 3.31 -9.89 3.33
N ALA A 34 3.46 -8.63 3.72
CA ALA A 34 2.42 -7.88 4.40
C ALA A 34 1.12 -7.75 3.59
N MET A 35 1.17 -7.90 2.26
CA MET A 35 -0.02 -7.91 1.41
C MET A 35 -0.72 -9.27 1.33
N VAL A 36 -0.02 -10.34 1.67
CA VAL A 36 -0.50 -11.73 1.49
C VAL A 36 -1.07 -12.28 2.79
N GLU A 37 -0.40 -12.02 3.90
CA GLU A 37 -0.81 -12.49 5.22
C GLU A 37 -1.92 -11.61 5.81
N HIS A 38 -3.03 -12.25 6.16
CA HIS A 38 -4.24 -11.55 6.63
C HIS A 38 -4.01 -10.78 7.94
N GLU A 39 -3.28 -11.36 8.89
CA GLU A 39 -2.99 -10.69 10.17
C GLU A 39 -2.00 -9.53 10.02
N LEU A 40 -0.94 -9.71 9.21
CA LEU A 40 -0.01 -8.63 8.90
C LEU A 40 -0.72 -7.46 8.23
N LYS A 41 -1.64 -7.76 7.32
CA LYS A 41 -2.46 -6.75 6.65
C LYS A 41 -3.29 -5.93 7.66
N LYS A 42 -3.96 -6.59 8.60
CA LYS A 42 -4.74 -5.93 9.66
C LYS A 42 -3.84 -5.05 10.54
N ASN A 43 -2.68 -5.55 10.92
CA ASN A 43 -1.74 -4.81 11.77
C ASN A 43 -1.25 -3.54 11.07
N VAL A 44 -0.81 -3.64 9.81
CA VAL A 44 -0.41 -2.45 9.03
C VAL A 44 -1.54 -1.41 8.95
N ILE A 45 -2.79 -1.83 8.73
CA ILE A 45 -3.93 -0.92 8.69
C ILE A 45 -4.15 -0.22 10.04
N ARG A 46 -4.04 -0.96 11.16
CA ARG A 46 -4.15 -0.38 12.51
C ARG A 46 -3.03 0.60 12.81
N ASP A 47 -1.79 0.27 12.42
CA ASP A 47 -0.63 1.13 12.62
C ASP A 47 -0.76 2.43 11.83
N VAL A 48 -1.18 2.36 10.57
CA VAL A 48 -1.42 3.55 9.75
C VAL A 48 -2.60 4.39 10.27
N ALA A 49 -3.65 3.72 10.77
CA ALA A 49 -4.76 4.41 11.42
C ALA A 49 -4.30 5.16 12.68
N LEU A 50 -3.45 4.51 13.51
CA LEU A 50 -2.86 5.16 14.67
C LEU A 50 -2.04 6.39 14.27
N LEU A 51 -1.17 6.29 13.27
CA LEU A 51 -0.40 7.43 12.76
C LEU A 51 -1.33 8.59 12.35
N LYS A 52 -2.43 8.29 11.66
CA LYS A 52 -3.41 9.32 11.29
C LYS A 52 -4.07 9.96 12.51
N LEU A 53 -4.46 9.17 13.50
CA LEU A 53 -5.16 9.65 14.68
C LEU A 53 -4.27 10.51 15.59
N VAL A 54 -2.97 10.22 15.65
CA VAL A 54 -2.00 11.05 16.40
C VAL A 54 -1.48 12.26 15.63
N GLY A 55 -2.09 12.58 14.48
CA GLY A 55 -1.87 13.85 13.78
C GLY A 55 -0.93 13.78 12.58
N PHE A 56 -0.45 12.63 12.17
CA PHE A 56 0.35 12.48 10.95
C PHE A 56 -0.53 12.51 9.69
N ARG A 57 0.09 12.71 8.53
CA ARG A 57 -0.55 12.63 7.21
C ARG A 57 0.00 11.42 6.43
N PRO A 58 -0.45 10.18 6.73
CA PRO A 58 0.07 9.00 6.07
C PRO A 58 -0.40 8.89 4.62
N ILE A 59 0.53 8.51 3.74
CA ILE A 59 0.27 8.12 2.35
C ILE A 59 0.73 6.68 2.20
N ILE A 60 -0.21 5.76 1.90
CA ILE A 60 0.13 4.37 1.62
C ILE A 60 0.45 4.23 0.14
N VAL A 61 1.65 3.74 -0.17
CA VAL A 61 2.05 3.36 -1.53
C VAL A 61 2.11 1.85 -1.60
N HIS A 62 1.18 1.25 -2.31
CA HIS A 62 1.06 -0.21 -2.38
C HIS A 62 1.53 -0.78 -3.72
N GLY A 63 1.97 -2.04 -3.69
CA GLY A 63 2.21 -2.86 -4.86
C GLY A 63 1.05 -3.81 -5.17
N GLY A 64 1.32 -4.85 -5.98
CA GLY A 64 0.31 -5.85 -6.35
C GLY A 64 0.86 -6.98 -7.23
N GLY A 65 2.18 -7.10 -7.36
CA GLY A 65 2.80 -8.04 -8.31
C GLY A 65 2.29 -9.48 -8.21
N LYS A 66 2.16 -10.02 -7.01
CA LYS A 66 1.65 -11.38 -6.78
C LYS A 66 0.19 -11.52 -7.21
N GLU A 67 -0.66 -10.54 -6.88
CA GLU A 67 -2.06 -10.57 -7.31
C GLU A 67 -2.19 -10.38 -8.82
N ILE A 68 -1.36 -9.54 -9.46
CA ILE A 68 -1.33 -9.41 -10.92
C ILE A 68 -0.99 -10.76 -11.54
N THR A 69 0.07 -11.45 -11.10
CA THR A 69 0.44 -12.79 -11.61
C THR A 69 -0.70 -13.78 -11.45
N LYS A 70 -1.38 -13.77 -10.31
CA LYS A 70 -2.53 -14.64 -10.07
C LYS A 70 -3.68 -14.37 -11.04
N TRP A 71 -3.97 -13.10 -11.32
CA TRP A 71 -5.07 -12.73 -12.20
C TRP A 71 -4.73 -12.90 -13.68
N THR A 72 -3.50 -12.62 -14.12
CA THR A 72 -3.06 -12.95 -15.49
C THR A 72 -3.18 -14.43 -15.76
N GLY A 73 -2.77 -15.29 -14.81
CA GLY A 73 -2.95 -16.74 -14.94
C GLY A 73 -4.42 -17.17 -15.02
N LYS A 74 -5.34 -16.51 -14.29
CA LYS A 74 -6.79 -16.81 -14.35
C LYS A 74 -7.42 -16.48 -15.70
N VAL A 75 -6.91 -15.48 -16.40
CA VAL A 75 -7.41 -15.07 -17.72
C VAL A 75 -6.58 -15.64 -18.87
N GLY A 76 -5.68 -16.59 -18.59
CA GLY A 76 -4.88 -17.30 -19.60
C GLY A 76 -3.71 -16.50 -20.16
N ILE A 77 -3.31 -15.40 -19.54
CA ILE A 77 -2.15 -14.61 -19.94
C ILE A 77 -0.89 -15.16 -19.27
N GLU A 78 0.08 -15.58 -20.08
CA GLU A 78 1.38 -16.02 -19.59
C GLU A 78 2.18 -14.85 -19.02
N THR A 79 2.67 -15.00 -17.79
CA THR A 79 3.50 -13.97 -17.16
C THR A 79 4.97 -14.20 -17.47
N LYS A 80 5.62 -13.19 -18.07
CA LYS A 80 7.06 -13.21 -18.38
C LYS A 80 7.78 -12.08 -17.61
N PHE A 81 9.02 -12.35 -17.21
CA PHE A 81 9.90 -11.38 -16.57
C PHE A 81 11.23 -11.32 -17.28
N ILE A 82 11.74 -10.10 -17.51
CA ILE A 82 13.08 -9.84 -18.04
C ILE A 82 13.80 -8.92 -17.05
N ASN A 83 14.96 -9.32 -16.59
CA ASN A 83 15.74 -8.57 -15.59
C ASN A 83 14.92 -8.15 -14.35
N GLY A 84 14.03 -9.03 -13.86
CA GLY A 84 13.16 -8.77 -12.71
C GLY A 84 11.98 -7.84 -12.99
N LEU A 85 11.82 -7.34 -14.20
CA LEU A 85 10.69 -6.52 -14.64
C LEU A 85 9.68 -7.38 -15.40
N ARG A 86 8.40 -7.20 -15.12
CA ARG A 86 7.32 -7.86 -15.86
C ARG A 86 7.26 -7.35 -17.28
N VAL A 87 7.26 -8.24 -18.26
CA VAL A 87 6.89 -7.90 -19.63
C VAL A 87 5.40 -7.58 -19.62
N THR A 88 5.06 -6.34 -19.97
CA THR A 88 3.70 -5.82 -19.82
C THR A 88 3.20 -5.34 -21.19
N ASP A 89 2.51 -6.23 -21.89
CA ASP A 89 1.76 -5.89 -23.09
C ASP A 89 0.42 -5.20 -22.75
N LYS A 90 -0.40 -4.94 -23.73
CA LYS A 90 -1.67 -4.24 -23.57
C LYS A 90 -2.63 -4.99 -22.64
N ASP A 91 -2.77 -6.29 -22.85
CA ASP A 91 -3.71 -7.12 -22.09
C ASP A 91 -3.24 -7.31 -20.64
N THR A 92 -1.94 -7.55 -20.46
CA THR A 92 -1.32 -7.58 -19.12
C THR A 92 -1.47 -6.23 -18.40
N MET A 93 -1.38 -5.11 -19.11
CA MET A 93 -1.55 -3.79 -18.52
C MET A 93 -2.98 -3.56 -18.04
N GLU A 94 -3.98 -4.00 -18.79
CA GLU A 94 -5.39 -3.92 -18.42
C GLU A 94 -5.67 -4.72 -17.14
N VAL A 95 -5.18 -5.95 -17.07
CA VAL A 95 -5.29 -6.79 -15.86
C VAL A 95 -4.56 -6.13 -14.69
N ALA A 96 -3.36 -5.60 -14.91
CA ALA A 96 -2.60 -4.94 -13.86
C ALA A 96 -3.35 -3.72 -13.30
N GLU A 97 -3.95 -2.91 -14.15
CA GLU A 97 -4.76 -1.76 -13.75
C GLU A 97 -5.97 -2.18 -12.92
N MET A 98 -6.75 -3.17 -13.37
CA MET A 98 -7.89 -3.69 -12.62
C MET A 98 -7.47 -4.19 -11.25
N VAL A 99 -6.40 -4.97 -11.17
CA VAL A 99 -5.91 -5.57 -9.92
C VAL A 99 -5.40 -4.51 -8.94
N LEU A 100 -4.63 -3.55 -9.43
CA LEU A 100 -4.11 -2.48 -8.58
C LEU A 100 -5.24 -1.59 -8.03
N ASN A 101 -6.24 -1.27 -8.84
CA ASN A 101 -7.42 -0.53 -8.38
C ASN A 101 -8.24 -1.33 -7.37
N LYS A 102 -8.40 -2.64 -7.55
CA LYS A 102 -9.04 -3.52 -6.57
C LYS A 102 -8.33 -3.50 -5.22
N ILE A 103 -7.00 -3.61 -5.22
CA ILE A 103 -6.19 -3.52 -4.00
C ILE A 103 -6.36 -2.15 -3.34
N ASN A 104 -6.26 -1.09 -4.12
CA ASN A 104 -6.42 0.29 -3.67
C ASN A 104 -7.75 0.50 -2.94
N LYS A 105 -8.87 0.17 -3.58
CA LYS A 105 -10.20 0.32 -2.97
C LYS A 105 -10.42 -0.63 -1.78
N GLY A 106 -9.78 -1.79 -1.81
CA GLY A 106 -9.76 -2.70 -0.65
C GLY A 106 -9.07 -2.09 0.58
N LEU A 107 -7.96 -1.39 0.38
CA LEU A 107 -7.26 -0.66 1.45
C LEU A 107 -8.10 0.49 2.00
N VAL A 108 -8.75 1.28 1.13
CA VAL A 108 -9.69 2.33 1.53
C VAL A 108 -10.79 1.77 2.42
N SER A 109 -11.43 0.69 2.01
CA SER A 109 -12.49 0.03 2.80
C SER A 109 -11.99 -0.49 4.15
N MET A 110 -10.74 -0.99 4.21
CA MET A 110 -10.15 -1.44 5.48
C MET A 110 -9.85 -0.28 6.43
N MET A 111 -9.39 0.87 5.91
CA MET A 111 -9.19 2.08 6.72
C MET A 111 -10.52 2.59 7.30
N GLU A 112 -11.59 2.56 6.52
CA GLU A 112 -12.93 2.95 6.98
C GLU A 112 -13.42 2.07 8.12
N LYS A 113 -13.19 0.74 8.04
CA LYS A 113 -13.55 -0.21 9.11
C LYS A 113 -12.86 0.05 10.44
N VAL A 114 -11.72 0.72 10.44
CA VAL A 114 -11.00 1.14 11.65
C VAL A 114 -11.23 2.62 11.99
N GLY A 115 -12.26 3.24 11.39
CA GLY A 115 -12.70 4.59 11.73
C GLY A 115 -11.91 5.72 11.06
N VAL A 116 -11.09 5.43 10.05
CA VAL A 116 -10.28 6.43 9.35
C VAL A 116 -10.75 6.58 7.91
N LYS A 117 -11.21 7.77 7.53
CA LYS A 117 -11.56 8.10 6.15
C LYS A 117 -10.29 8.18 5.28
N ALA A 118 -10.31 7.52 4.14
CA ALA A 118 -9.22 7.48 3.19
C ALA A 118 -9.72 7.67 1.76
N VAL A 119 -8.88 8.21 0.91
CA VAL A 119 -9.12 8.31 -0.54
C VAL A 119 -8.03 7.50 -1.24
N GLY A 120 -8.45 6.65 -2.15
CA GLY A 120 -7.53 5.89 -2.99
C GLY A 120 -7.45 6.50 -4.39
N ILE A 121 -6.24 6.83 -4.81
CA ILE A 121 -5.93 7.36 -6.14
C ILE A 121 -5.01 6.41 -6.89
N SER A 122 -5.04 6.46 -8.20
CA SER A 122 -4.10 5.79 -9.11
C SER A 122 -3.21 6.82 -9.79
N GLY A 123 -2.16 6.38 -10.46
CA GLY A 123 -1.31 7.27 -11.25
C GLY A 123 -2.03 7.99 -12.40
N LYS A 124 -3.20 7.48 -12.84
CA LYS A 124 -4.06 8.08 -13.86
C LYS A 124 -4.84 9.28 -13.34
N ASP A 125 -5.22 9.27 -12.06
CA ASP A 125 -6.03 10.33 -11.47
C ASP A 125 -5.25 11.65 -11.48
N GLY A 126 -5.83 12.68 -12.08
CA GLY A 126 -5.19 13.99 -12.19
C GLY A 126 -3.85 13.99 -12.94
N SER A 127 -3.54 12.93 -13.70
CA SER A 127 -2.22 12.76 -14.37
C SER A 127 -1.05 12.82 -13.39
N VAL A 128 -1.21 12.30 -12.17
CA VAL A 128 -0.21 12.34 -11.10
C VAL A 128 1.09 11.65 -11.51
N LEU A 129 1.01 10.55 -12.30
CA LEU A 129 2.17 9.85 -12.83
C LEU A 129 2.10 9.79 -14.35
N ARG A 130 3.13 10.34 -15.00
CA ARG A 130 3.37 10.17 -16.43
C ARG A 130 4.53 9.20 -16.62
N VAL A 131 4.34 8.19 -17.46
CA VAL A 131 5.32 7.14 -17.69
C VAL A 131 5.60 6.99 -19.19
N LYS A 132 6.77 6.47 -19.52
CA LYS A 132 7.11 5.97 -20.84
C LYS A 132 7.48 4.49 -20.76
N LYS A 133 7.21 3.74 -21.83
CA LYS A 133 7.58 2.32 -21.91
C LYS A 133 9.10 2.19 -21.79
N LYS A 134 9.55 1.32 -20.88
CA LYS A 134 10.95 0.92 -20.80
C LYS A 134 11.13 -0.28 -21.72
N LEU A 135 12.03 -0.15 -22.70
CA LEU A 135 12.45 -1.23 -23.57
C LEU A 135 13.70 -1.88 -22.96
N SER A 136 13.78 -3.21 -22.95
CA SER A 136 15.03 -3.90 -22.64
C SER A 136 15.93 -3.89 -23.86
N LYS A 137 17.25 -3.79 -23.63
CA LYS A 137 18.22 -3.88 -24.73
C LYS A 137 18.08 -5.27 -25.37
N GLY A 138 17.61 -5.34 -26.62
CA GLY A 138 17.44 -6.59 -27.38
C GLY A 138 16.02 -6.83 -27.96
N GLU A 139 15.10 -5.88 -27.82
CA GLU A 139 13.81 -5.85 -28.56
C GLU A 139 13.77 -4.64 -29.47
#